data_6c5e3662ca1cf5eb0b492d170493fcff
#
_entry.id   6c5e3662ca1cf5eb0b492d170493fcff
#
_cell.length_a   1.000
_cell.length_b   1.000
_cell.length_c   1.000
_cell.angle_alpha   90.00
_cell.angle_beta   90.00
_cell.angle_gamma   90.00
#
_symmetry.space_group_name_H-M   'P 1'
#
loop_
_entity.id
_entity.type
_entity.pdbx_description
1 polymer ?
#
loop_
_entity_poly.entity_id
_entity_poly.type
_entity_poly.pdbx_seq_one_letter_code
_entity_poly.pdbx_strand_id
1 'polypeptide(L)'
;FILGLPNEDEELIIGSIADINSLGLNTIKFHQLQLYRGTPMAEEYYQHPERFMLRDYTPERYIDLCIAILRHLDSSIAVERLFTMAPRHLILHSPLGGIKPDLLHQMLISRMATVAAYQGDRLTLAK
;
A
#
# COMPACT_ATOMS: atom_id res chain seq x y z
N PHE A 1 0.65 8.91 1.42
CA PHE A 1 -0.53 8.15 1.88
C PHE A 1 -0.08 6.85 2.54
N ILE A 2 -0.52 6.61 3.78
CA ILE A 2 -0.17 5.42 4.54
C ILE A 2 -1.24 4.35 4.36
N LEU A 3 -0.83 3.12 4.06
CA LEU A 3 -1.70 1.98 3.84
C LEU A 3 -1.72 1.10 5.09
N GLY A 4 -2.92 0.74 5.55
CA GLY A 4 -3.10 -0.19 6.65
C GLY A 4 -3.22 0.44 8.02
N LEU A 5 -3.64 1.71 8.12
CA LEU A 5 -3.97 2.33 9.41
C LEU A 5 -5.09 1.54 10.13
N PRO A 6 -5.19 1.64 11.46
CA PRO A 6 -6.23 0.91 12.19
C PRO A 6 -7.62 1.12 11.61
N ASN A 7 -8.37 0.01 11.50
CA ASN A 7 -9.74 -0.04 10.97
C ASN A 7 -9.88 0.25 9.47
N GLU A 8 -8.79 0.32 8.73
CA GLU A 8 -8.85 0.36 7.27
C GLU A 8 -9.08 -1.05 6.68
N ASP A 9 -9.67 -1.09 5.49
CA ASP A 9 -9.76 -2.27 4.64
C ASP A 9 -9.46 -1.88 3.18
N GLU A 10 -9.39 -2.87 2.30
CA GLU A 10 -9.05 -2.63 0.88
C GLU A 10 -10.10 -1.74 0.20
N GLU A 11 -11.38 -1.95 0.50
CA GLU A 11 -12.48 -1.17 -0.08
C GLU A 11 -12.36 0.31 0.30
N LEU A 12 -12.08 0.60 1.56
CA LEU A 12 -11.88 1.97 2.05
C LEU A 12 -10.68 2.63 1.39
N ILE A 13 -9.57 1.91 1.25
CA ILE A 13 -8.36 2.42 0.59
C ILE A 13 -8.65 2.73 -0.88
N ILE A 14 -9.24 1.81 -1.62
CA ILE A 14 -9.57 2.00 -3.03
C ILE A 14 -10.55 3.16 -3.20
N GLY A 15 -11.54 3.29 -2.32
CA GLY A 15 -12.45 4.43 -2.31
C GLY A 15 -11.74 5.77 -2.14
N SER A 16 -10.71 5.80 -1.31
CA SER A 16 -9.88 7.01 -1.09
C SER A 16 -9.09 7.44 -2.32
N ILE A 17 -8.79 6.52 -3.23
CA ILE A 17 -8.05 6.86 -4.45
C ILE A 17 -8.84 7.81 -5.35
N ALA A 18 -10.17 7.69 -5.38
CA ALA A 18 -11.02 8.63 -6.13
C ALA A 18 -10.86 10.07 -5.60
N ASP A 19 -10.80 10.23 -4.28
CA ASP A 19 -10.56 11.53 -3.66
C ASP A 19 -9.16 12.06 -4.00
N ILE A 20 -8.15 11.21 -3.95
CA ILE A 20 -6.78 11.55 -4.34
C ILE A 20 -6.73 12.04 -5.79
N ASN A 21 -7.40 11.36 -6.70
CA ASN A 21 -7.46 11.76 -8.11
C ASN A 21 -8.04 13.16 -8.31
N SER A 22 -8.94 13.59 -7.43
CA SER A 22 -9.58 14.91 -7.51
C SER A 22 -8.71 16.06 -6.99
N LEU A 23 -7.59 15.77 -6.33
CA LEU A 23 -6.76 16.79 -5.69
C LEU A 23 -5.82 17.53 -6.65
N GLY A 24 -5.68 17.09 -7.89
CA GLY A 24 -4.78 17.72 -8.86
C GLY A 24 -3.30 17.53 -8.52
N LEU A 25 -2.94 16.38 -7.95
CA LEU A 25 -1.56 16.10 -7.55
C LEU A 25 -0.68 15.80 -8.76
N ASN A 26 0.59 16.21 -8.68
CA ASN A 26 1.61 15.82 -9.64
C ASN A 26 2.26 14.48 -9.26
N THR A 27 2.50 14.27 -7.96
CA THR A 27 3.17 13.09 -7.44
C THR A 27 2.50 12.60 -6.16
N ILE A 28 2.71 11.31 -5.85
CA ILE A 28 2.25 10.70 -4.60
C ILE A 28 3.25 9.65 -4.14
N LYS A 29 3.34 9.48 -2.82
CA LYS A 29 4.07 8.38 -2.18
C LYS A 29 3.09 7.53 -1.39
N PHE A 30 3.23 6.23 -1.50
CA PHE A 30 2.51 5.28 -0.66
C PHE A 30 3.48 4.58 0.28
N HIS A 31 3.06 4.39 1.52
CA HIS A 31 3.82 3.66 2.54
C HIS A 31 2.91 2.62 3.18
N GLN A 32 3.41 1.39 3.34
CA GLN A 32 2.77 0.48 4.26
C GLN A 32 2.94 1.00 5.69
N LEU A 33 1.93 0.78 6.54
CA LEU A 33 2.05 1.08 7.95
C LEU A 33 3.21 0.29 8.56
N GLN A 34 4.10 0.99 9.25
CA GLN A 34 5.20 0.39 9.99
C GLN A 34 4.93 0.51 11.49
N LEU A 35 4.81 -0.63 12.16
CA LEU A 35 4.56 -0.68 13.59
C LEU A 35 5.91 -0.70 14.32
N TYR A 36 6.33 0.45 14.81
CA TYR A 36 7.57 0.58 15.57
C TYR A 36 7.35 0.09 17.01
N ARG A 37 8.29 -0.72 17.50
CA ARG A 37 8.28 -1.19 18.88
C ARG A 37 8.29 -0.02 19.86
N GLY A 38 7.55 -0.16 20.98
CA GLY A 38 7.50 0.85 22.03
C GLY A 38 6.62 2.06 21.74
N THR A 39 5.80 2.02 20.69
CA THR A 39 4.86 3.10 20.36
C THR A 39 3.45 2.78 20.83
N PRO A 40 2.59 3.81 21.02
CA PRO A 40 1.17 3.58 21.34
C PRO A 40 0.45 2.72 20.30
N MET A 41 0.78 2.87 19.02
CA MET A 41 0.15 2.10 17.95
C MET A 41 0.57 0.62 18.00
N ALA A 42 1.82 0.33 18.38
CA ALA A 42 2.27 -1.04 18.61
C ALA A 42 1.50 -1.68 19.77
N GLU A 43 1.23 -0.92 20.82
CA GLU A 43 0.41 -1.40 21.94
C GLU A 43 -1.03 -1.69 21.49
N GLU A 44 -1.62 -0.85 20.68
CA GLU A 44 -2.94 -1.08 20.09
C GLU A 44 -2.94 -2.36 19.25
N TYR A 45 -1.88 -2.62 18.49
CA TYR A 45 -1.73 -3.85 17.72
C TYR A 45 -1.71 -5.11 18.63
N TYR A 46 -1.03 -5.04 19.76
CA TYR A 46 -1.02 -6.16 20.71
C TYR A 46 -2.40 -6.44 21.30
N GLN A 47 -3.15 -5.39 21.62
CA GLN A 47 -4.48 -5.51 22.24
C GLN A 47 -5.58 -5.84 21.23
N HIS A 48 -5.48 -5.29 20.01
CA HIS A 48 -6.51 -5.40 18.97
C HIS A 48 -5.90 -5.65 17.60
N PRO A 49 -5.19 -6.81 17.41
CA PRO A 49 -4.53 -7.09 16.13
C PRO A 49 -5.52 -7.16 14.94
N GLU A 50 -6.79 -7.47 15.21
CA GLU A 50 -7.84 -7.56 14.21
C GLU A 50 -8.15 -6.23 13.52
N ARG A 51 -7.73 -5.10 14.11
CA ARG A 51 -7.90 -3.76 13.50
C ARG A 51 -6.88 -3.44 12.42
N PHE A 52 -5.86 -4.27 12.26
CA PHE A 52 -4.73 -4.02 11.35
C PHE A 52 -4.81 -4.98 10.17
N MET A 53 -5.29 -4.48 9.03
CA MET A 53 -5.51 -5.30 7.84
C MET A 53 -4.23 -5.98 7.33
N LEU A 54 -3.07 -5.34 7.48
CA LEU A 54 -1.80 -5.88 6.98
C LEU A 54 -1.23 -7.00 7.84
N ARG A 55 -1.84 -7.31 8.98
CA ARG A 55 -1.38 -8.36 9.91
C ARG A 55 -1.14 -9.70 9.22
N ASP A 56 -2.05 -10.10 8.36
CA ASP A 56 -2.02 -11.40 7.68
C ASP A 56 -1.54 -11.30 6.23
N TYR A 57 -1.02 -10.14 5.81
CA TYR A 57 -0.56 -9.94 4.44
C TYR A 57 0.80 -10.59 4.22
N THR A 58 0.91 -11.26 3.08
CA THR A 58 2.17 -11.70 2.50
C THR A 58 2.71 -10.59 1.57
N PRO A 59 3.99 -10.63 1.18
CA PRO A 59 4.51 -9.71 0.17
C PRO A 59 3.69 -9.73 -1.12
N GLU A 60 3.28 -10.91 -1.58
CA GLU A 60 2.48 -11.08 -2.80
C GLU A 60 1.11 -10.40 -2.67
N ARG A 61 0.45 -10.56 -1.54
CA ARG A 61 -0.85 -9.93 -1.29
C ARG A 61 -0.71 -8.41 -1.19
N TYR A 62 0.36 -7.92 -0.57
CA TYR A 62 0.63 -6.49 -0.52
C TYR A 62 0.88 -5.90 -1.92
N ILE A 63 1.60 -6.63 -2.77
CA ILE A 63 1.79 -6.26 -4.17
C ILE A 63 0.46 -6.20 -4.91
N ASP A 64 -0.42 -7.18 -4.70
CA ASP A 64 -1.75 -7.17 -5.32
C ASP A 64 -2.58 -5.95 -4.86
N LEU A 65 -2.48 -5.54 -3.60
CA LEU A 65 -3.10 -4.30 -3.11
C LEU A 65 -2.52 -3.07 -3.83
N CYS A 66 -1.20 -2.99 -3.97
CA CYS A 66 -0.56 -1.91 -4.71
C CYS A 66 -1.03 -1.84 -6.17
N ILE A 67 -1.18 -3.00 -6.82
CA ILE A 67 -1.70 -3.07 -8.19
C ILE A 67 -3.13 -2.54 -8.25
N ALA A 68 -4.00 -2.95 -7.32
CA ALA A 68 -5.37 -2.45 -7.26
C ALA A 68 -5.41 -0.93 -7.09
N ILE A 69 -4.56 -0.37 -6.23
CA ILE A 69 -4.41 1.07 -6.04
C ILE A 69 -3.99 1.75 -7.36
N LEU A 70 -2.94 1.25 -8.01
CA LEU A 70 -2.43 1.81 -9.25
C LEU A 70 -3.48 1.80 -10.36
N ARG A 71 -4.26 0.73 -10.47
CA ARG A 71 -5.30 0.62 -11.48
C ARG A 71 -6.38 1.69 -11.34
N HIS A 72 -6.64 2.16 -10.12
CA HIS A 72 -7.63 3.21 -9.85
C HIS A 72 -7.00 4.62 -9.80
N LEU A 73 -5.68 4.73 -9.74
CA LEU A 73 -4.97 6.00 -9.68
C LEU A 73 -4.83 6.61 -11.06
N ASP A 74 -5.17 7.89 -11.20
CA ASP A 74 -5.01 8.63 -12.45
C ASP A 74 -3.57 8.52 -12.98
N SER A 75 -3.41 8.18 -14.24
CA SER A 75 -2.11 7.97 -14.87
C SER A 75 -1.24 9.22 -14.96
N SER A 76 -1.84 10.41 -14.78
CA SER A 76 -1.09 11.68 -14.74
C SER A 76 -0.35 11.90 -13.41
N ILE A 77 -0.68 11.13 -12.37
CA ILE A 77 -0.04 11.23 -11.06
C ILE A 77 1.17 10.30 -11.01
N ALA A 78 2.37 10.86 -10.88
CA ALA A 78 3.59 10.05 -10.77
C ALA A 78 3.69 9.44 -9.37
N VAL A 79 3.95 8.13 -9.30
CA VAL A 79 4.15 7.42 -8.04
C VAL A 79 5.63 7.39 -7.71
N GLU A 80 6.03 8.09 -6.63
CA GLU A 80 7.42 8.20 -6.23
C GLU A 80 7.88 7.00 -5.39
N ARG A 81 6.95 6.36 -4.65
CA ARG A 81 7.27 5.25 -3.74
C ARG A 81 6.03 4.41 -3.47
N LEU A 82 6.24 3.09 -3.41
CA LEU A 82 5.21 2.11 -3.02
C LEU A 82 5.64 1.25 -1.83
N PHE A 83 6.94 1.14 -1.59
CA PHE A 83 7.50 0.27 -0.56
C PHE A 83 8.48 1.06 0.30
N THR A 84 8.38 0.88 1.62
CA THR A 84 9.27 1.54 2.58
C THR A 84 9.92 0.50 3.48
N MET A 85 11.21 0.68 3.74
CA MET A 85 11.97 -0.19 4.62
C MET A 85 12.37 0.57 5.89
N ALA A 86 12.44 -0.17 7.00
CA ALA A 86 12.99 0.32 8.26
C ALA A 86 13.85 -0.78 8.89
N PRO A 87 14.75 -0.45 9.82
CA PRO A 87 15.56 -1.46 10.51
C PRO A 87 14.67 -2.52 11.17
N ARG A 88 14.95 -3.79 10.88
CA ARG A 88 14.12 -4.93 11.32
C ARG A 88 13.91 -4.97 12.84
N HIS A 89 14.94 -4.62 13.61
CA HIS A 89 14.87 -4.67 15.06
C HIS A 89 13.91 -3.64 15.65
N LEU A 90 13.54 -2.60 14.90
CA LEU A 90 12.60 -1.56 15.32
C LEU A 90 11.16 -1.88 14.95
N ILE A 91 10.94 -2.79 14.01
CA ILE A 91 9.62 -3.09 13.43
C ILE A 91 9.02 -4.31 14.10
N LEU A 92 7.77 -4.17 14.56
CA LEU A 92 7.01 -5.26 15.15
C LEU A 92 6.50 -6.23 14.10
N HIS A 93 6.02 -5.71 12.96
CA HIS A 93 5.47 -6.49 11.87
C HIS A 93 5.63 -5.77 10.54
N SER A 94 5.91 -6.53 9.48
CA SER A 94 5.96 -6.01 8.11
C SER A 94 5.33 -7.01 7.14
N PRO A 95 4.43 -6.56 6.24
CA PRO A 95 3.90 -7.42 5.20
C PRO A 95 4.92 -7.75 4.10
N LEU A 96 6.07 -7.07 4.09
CA LEU A 96 7.06 -7.19 3.02
C LEU A 96 8.05 -8.33 3.20
N GLY A 97 8.04 -9.02 4.37
CA GLY A 97 8.87 -10.19 4.63
C GLY A 97 10.38 -9.96 4.55
N GLY A 98 10.83 -8.72 4.70
CA GLY A 98 12.24 -8.38 4.59
C GLY A 98 12.79 -8.34 3.16
N ILE A 99 11.95 -8.41 2.14
CA ILE A 99 12.35 -8.30 0.74
C ILE A 99 12.74 -6.85 0.46
N LYS A 100 13.85 -6.66 -0.26
CA LYS A 100 14.35 -5.31 -0.60
C LYS A 100 13.43 -4.60 -1.59
N PRO A 101 13.34 -3.25 -1.53
CA PRO A 101 12.45 -2.48 -2.41
C PRO A 101 12.67 -2.73 -3.90
N ASP A 102 13.90 -2.89 -4.34
CA ASP A 102 14.21 -3.15 -5.76
C ASP A 102 13.58 -4.46 -6.25
N LEU A 103 13.66 -5.52 -5.43
CA LEU A 103 13.05 -6.80 -5.75
C LEU A 103 11.53 -6.73 -5.69
N LEU A 104 10.97 -6.02 -4.69
CA LEU A 104 9.53 -5.78 -4.60
C LEU A 104 9.02 -5.06 -5.84
N HIS A 105 9.76 -4.07 -6.32
CA HIS A 105 9.41 -3.32 -7.53
C HIS A 105 9.42 -4.23 -8.76
N GLN A 106 10.42 -5.10 -8.90
CA GLN A 106 10.46 -6.10 -9.98
C GLN A 106 9.28 -7.07 -9.92
N MET A 107 8.92 -7.53 -8.71
CA MET A 107 7.76 -8.39 -8.50
C MET A 107 6.46 -7.68 -8.91
N LEU A 108 6.32 -6.41 -8.57
CA LEU A 108 5.17 -5.58 -8.95
C LEU A 108 5.04 -5.48 -10.48
N ILE A 109 6.12 -5.10 -11.17
CA ILE A 109 6.12 -4.93 -12.63
C ILE A 109 5.81 -6.26 -13.32
N SER A 110 6.44 -7.35 -12.88
CA SER A 110 6.18 -8.70 -13.40
C SER A 110 4.71 -9.10 -13.23
N ARG A 111 4.16 -8.86 -12.06
CA ARG A 111 2.78 -9.19 -11.75
C ARG A 111 1.80 -8.36 -12.59
N MET A 112 2.07 -7.07 -12.73
CA MET A 112 1.25 -6.18 -13.58
C MET A 112 1.24 -6.68 -15.03
N ALA A 113 2.39 -7.08 -15.56
CA ALA A 113 2.48 -7.65 -16.91
C ALA A 113 1.65 -8.93 -17.03
N THR A 114 1.73 -9.82 -16.05
CA THR A 114 0.99 -11.09 -16.04
C THR A 114 -0.52 -10.89 -16.08
N VAL A 115 -1.03 -9.90 -15.36
CA VAL A 115 -2.48 -9.60 -15.30
C VAL A 115 -2.90 -8.51 -16.28
N ALA A 116 -2.00 -8.06 -17.15
CA ALA A 116 -2.23 -7.01 -18.14
C ALA A 116 -2.79 -5.71 -17.50
N ALA A 117 -2.27 -5.33 -16.34
CA ALA A 117 -2.69 -4.14 -15.61
C ALA A 117 -1.75 -2.97 -15.89
N TYR A 118 -2.28 -1.76 -15.89
CA TYR A 118 -1.50 -0.53 -15.93
C TYR A 118 -2.18 0.56 -15.09
N GLN A 119 -1.42 1.57 -14.73
CA GLN A 119 -1.93 2.67 -13.90
C GLN A 119 -3.10 3.37 -14.61
N GLY A 120 -4.21 3.49 -13.90
CA GLY A 120 -5.41 4.15 -14.39
C GLY A 120 -6.32 3.29 -15.27
N ASP A 121 -6.03 2.01 -15.46
CA ASP A 121 -6.84 1.14 -16.33
C ASP A 121 -8.24 0.84 -15.77
N ARG A 122 -8.47 1.15 -14.50
CA ARG A 122 -9.80 1.07 -13.85
C ARG A 122 -10.28 2.42 -13.34
N LEU A 123 -9.72 3.49 -13.86
CA LEU A 123 -10.16 4.84 -13.51
C LEU A 123 -11.61 5.03 -13.95
N THR A 124 -12.49 5.31 -12.98
CA THR A 124 -13.87 5.71 -13.27
C THR A 124 -13.87 7.20 -13.55
N LEU A 125 -14.16 7.56 -14.81
CA LEU A 125 -14.31 8.96 -15.15
C LEU A 125 -15.54 9.53 -14.47
N ALA A 126 -15.39 10.68 -13.83
CA ALA A 126 -16.52 11.41 -13.28
C ALA A 126 -17.46 11.79 -14.43
N LYS A 127 -18.72 11.44 -14.27
CA LYS A 127 -19.76 11.79 -15.25
C LYS A 127 -20.32 13.17 -14.94
#